data_aff38ce7f26ab97fff32fc22252d0b27
#
_entry.id   aff38ce7f26ab97fff32fc22252d0b27
#
_cell.length_a   1.000
_cell.length_b   1.000
_cell.length_c   1.000
_cell.angle_alpha   90.00
_cell.angle_beta   90.00
_cell.angle_gamma   90.00
#
_symmetry.space_group_name_H-M   'P 1'
#
loop_
_entity.id
_entity.type
_entity.pdbx_description
1 polymer ?
#
loop_
_entity_poly.entity_id
_entity_poly.type
_entity_poly.pdbx_seq_one_letter_code
_entity_poly.pdbx_strand_id
1 'polypeptide(L)'
;MTWLLFVPRDALWVRRHLEAHGKEIAFAEGTYPGDYLIPIAHAFMDEVGDAYLDKCEQFWLADIRKYAIEAIMELIRDDLATLGISMDLFFSEKSLYGTGAIEASIESLRDKGLVYEGVLDPPKGKQPEDWEPREQTLFKSTDHGDDVDRPVMKSNGSWTYFAPDIAYHADKINRGYDRLINVFGADHGGYVKRMKAAVSALSSGNVELDIKLTQLVKLFKDGKPFKMSKRTGTFVTLRDLVNQVGADVTRFVMLMRKNDASLDFDFDKVLEQSRENPVYYVQYAHARGRSVQRRAAEAGINVDIATLLAVDLSCLSHTAELSVIRRLAEWPRLIEIAARTNEPHRVAFYVYELASDLHALWNKGNEEHILRFLQQDDPGTSQAKIALVKAVCIVISAGLGILGVKPAEEMR
;
A
#
# COMPACT_ATOMS: atom_id res chain seq x y z
N MET A 1 -11.62 1.36 0.93
CA MET A 1 -12.37 0.12 0.67
C MET A 1 -13.89 0.29 0.77
N THR A 2 -14.38 1.51 0.98
CA THR A 2 -15.81 1.87 1.15
C THR A 2 -16.57 2.08 -0.18
N TRP A 3 -15.99 1.72 -1.32
CA TRP A 3 -16.54 2.05 -2.65
C TRP A 3 -17.55 1.05 -3.21
N LEU A 4 -17.73 -0.10 -2.58
CA LEU A 4 -18.69 -1.12 -2.99
C LEU A 4 -20.12 -0.88 -2.48
N LEU A 5 -20.34 0.10 -1.60
CA LEU A 5 -21.65 0.37 -0.97
C LEU A 5 -22.51 1.41 -1.70
N PHE A 6 -22.01 2.11 -2.72
CA PHE A 6 -22.75 3.10 -3.50
C PHE A 6 -23.07 2.64 -4.93
N VAL A 7 -23.42 1.39 -5.12
CA VAL A 7 -24.20 1.01 -6.29
C VAL A 7 -25.65 1.24 -5.92
N PRO A 8 -26.40 2.10 -6.64
CA PRO A 8 -27.83 2.21 -6.43
C PRO A 8 -28.43 0.79 -6.48
N ARG A 9 -29.46 0.56 -5.66
CA ARG A 9 -30.14 -0.76 -5.55
C ARG A 9 -30.51 -1.42 -6.88
N ASP A 10 -30.39 -0.66 -7.97
CA ASP A 10 -30.82 -1.05 -9.30
C ASP A 10 -29.65 -1.48 -10.17
N ALA A 11 -28.81 -2.43 -9.65
CA ALA A 11 -28.60 -3.39 -10.65
C ALA A 11 -27.54 -3.27 -11.73
N LEU A 12 -26.37 -2.73 -11.48
CA LEU A 12 -25.29 -2.93 -12.47
C LEU A 12 -25.09 -4.44 -12.77
N TRP A 13 -25.12 -5.26 -11.73
CA TRP A 13 -25.06 -6.73 -11.81
C TRP A 13 -26.19 -7.34 -12.58
N VAL A 14 -27.41 -6.93 -12.27
CA VAL A 14 -28.63 -7.36 -12.96
C VAL A 14 -28.57 -7.01 -14.44
N ARG A 15 -28.17 -5.77 -14.73
CA ARG A 15 -28.07 -5.27 -16.11
C ARG A 15 -27.02 -6.04 -16.90
N ARG A 16 -25.83 -6.28 -16.33
CA ARG A 16 -24.79 -7.06 -16.98
C ARG A 16 -25.19 -8.52 -17.18
N HIS A 17 -25.92 -9.11 -16.24
CA HIS A 17 -26.47 -10.46 -16.42
C HIS A 17 -27.50 -10.51 -17.56
N LEU A 18 -28.43 -9.57 -17.62
CA LEU A 18 -29.41 -9.50 -18.71
C LEU A 18 -28.76 -9.19 -20.08
N GLU A 19 -27.71 -8.35 -20.09
CA GLU A 19 -26.92 -8.09 -21.30
C GLU A 19 -26.21 -9.34 -21.79
N ALA A 20 -25.66 -10.17 -20.90
CA ALA A 20 -25.04 -11.45 -21.21
C ALA A 20 -26.06 -12.42 -21.91
N HIS A 21 -27.34 -12.32 -21.54
CA HIS A 21 -28.43 -13.04 -22.22
C HIS A 21 -28.96 -12.34 -23.47
N GLY A 22 -28.24 -11.37 -24.06
CA GLY A 22 -28.59 -10.70 -25.31
C GLY A 22 -29.72 -9.69 -25.21
N LYS A 23 -30.12 -9.26 -24.00
CA LYS A 23 -31.14 -8.20 -23.83
C LYS A 23 -30.49 -6.83 -23.98
N GLU A 24 -31.03 -5.96 -24.80
CA GLU A 24 -30.62 -4.55 -24.86
C GLU A 24 -30.96 -3.83 -23.55
N ILE A 25 -29.94 -3.25 -22.89
CA ILE A 25 -30.11 -2.58 -21.63
C ILE A 25 -29.49 -1.20 -21.69
N ALA A 26 -30.33 -0.19 -21.46
CA ALA A 26 -29.86 1.19 -21.28
C ALA A 26 -29.37 1.40 -19.85
N PHE A 27 -28.13 1.84 -19.70
CA PHE A 27 -27.63 2.34 -18.41
C PHE A 27 -28.16 3.75 -18.19
N ALA A 28 -28.68 4.04 -16.99
CA ALA A 28 -29.11 5.38 -16.63
C ALA A 28 -27.90 6.33 -16.65
N GLU A 29 -28.15 7.60 -17.00
CA GLU A 29 -27.12 8.63 -17.01
C GLU A 29 -26.45 8.76 -15.64
N GLY A 30 -25.12 8.72 -15.60
CA GLY A 30 -24.35 8.73 -14.35
C GLY A 30 -24.12 7.35 -13.72
N THR A 31 -24.60 6.27 -14.31
CA THR A 31 -24.29 4.90 -13.87
C THR A 31 -22.87 4.53 -14.30
N TYR A 32 -22.19 3.77 -13.47
CA TYR A 32 -20.89 3.21 -13.75
C TYR A 32 -20.99 2.10 -14.81
N PRO A 33 -20.26 2.12 -15.95
CA PRO A 33 -20.37 1.07 -16.94
C PRO A 33 -19.90 -0.29 -16.43
N GLY A 34 -18.86 -0.31 -15.58
CA GLY A 34 -18.38 -1.53 -14.90
C GLY A 34 -17.99 -2.65 -15.87
N ASP A 35 -17.20 -2.35 -16.90
CA ASP A 35 -16.83 -3.32 -17.94
C ASP A 35 -16.11 -4.56 -17.39
N TYR A 36 -15.43 -4.43 -16.23
CA TYR A 36 -14.84 -5.56 -15.50
C TYR A 36 -15.88 -6.59 -15.01
N LEU A 37 -17.16 -6.20 -14.96
CA LEU A 37 -18.26 -7.08 -14.60
C LEU A 37 -18.77 -7.93 -15.75
N ILE A 38 -18.45 -7.58 -17.01
CA ILE A 38 -18.90 -8.31 -18.19
C ILE A 38 -18.44 -9.78 -18.17
N PRO A 39 -17.13 -10.07 -17.97
CA PRO A 39 -16.67 -11.45 -17.85
C PRO A 39 -17.31 -12.21 -16.68
N ILE A 40 -17.54 -11.53 -15.55
CA ILE A 40 -18.18 -12.12 -14.37
C ILE A 40 -19.65 -12.47 -14.67
N ALA A 41 -20.36 -11.61 -15.38
CA ALA A 41 -21.74 -11.86 -15.78
C ALA A 41 -21.86 -13.02 -16.75
N HIS A 42 -20.95 -13.15 -17.70
CA HIS A 42 -20.89 -14.31 -18.61
C HIS A 42 -20.59 -15.60 -17.86
N ALA A 43 -19.60 -15.60 -16.96
CA ALA A 43 -19.28 -16.78 -16.16
C ALA A 43 -20.46 -17.20 -15.27
N PHE A 44 -21.19 -16.25 -14.67
CA PHE A 44 -22.40 -16.54 -13.92
C PHE A 44 -23.51 -17.13 -14.83
N MET A 45 -23.69 -16.57 -16.02
CA MET A 45 -24.64 -17.11 -17.02
C MET A 45 -24.30 -18.56 -17.41
N ASP A 46 -23.02 -18.85 -17.64
CA ASP A 46 -22.55 -20.20 -17.98
C ASP A 46 -22.81 -21.20 -16.84
N GLU A 47 -22.77 -20.76 -15.59
CA GLU A 47 -23.01 -21.59 -14.40
C GLU A 47 -24.51 -21.86 -14.20
N VAL A 48 -25.35 -20.83 -14.31
CA VAL A 48 -26.79 -20.91 -13.93
C VAL A 48 -27.73 -21.04 -15.09
N GLY A 49 -27.27 -20.84 -16.35
CA GLY A 49 -28.07 -20.85 -17.56
C GLY A 49 -29.24 -19.86 -17.47
N ASP A 50 -30.41 -20.28 -17.94
CA ASP A 50 -31.64 -19.48 -17.97
C ASP A 50 -32.41 -19.49 -16.64
N ALA A 51 -31.85 -20.06 -15.56
CA ALA A 51 -32.58 -20.33 -14.30
C ALA A 51 -33.24 -19.10 -13.66
N TYR A 52 -32.75 -17.91 -13.97
CA TYR A 52 -33.22 -16.66 -13.37
C TYR A 52 -33.98 -15.73 -14.34
N LEU A 53 -34.02 -16.02 -15.65
CA LEU A 53 -34.57 -15.09 -16.65
C LEU A 53 -36.06 -14.76 -16.46
N ASP A 54 -36.84 -15.72 -16.00
CA ASP A 54 -38.30 -15.59 -15.81
C ASP A 54 -38.69 -15.34 -14.34
N LYS A 55 -37.70 -15.17 -13.46
CA LYS A 55 -37.94 -14.90 -12.02
C LYS A 55 -37.81 -13.44 -11.71
N CYS A 56 -38.60 -12.94 -10.74
CA CYS A 56 -38.46 -11.58 -10.28
C CYS A 56 -37.12 -11.41 -9.54
N GLU A 57 -36.56 -10.19 -9.58
CA GLU A 57 -35.27 -9.81 -9.04
C GLU A 57 -35.03 -10.27 -7.59
N GLN A 58 -36.06 -10.29 -6.76
CA GLN A 58 -35.99 -10.69 -5.36
C GLN A 58 -35.50 -12.14 -5.16
N PHE A 59 -35.72 -13.02 -6.15
CA PHE A 59 -35.33 -14.44 -6.06
C PHE A 59 -33.84 -14.69 -6.32
N TRP A 60 -33.18 -13.85 -7.08
CA TRP A 60 -31.82 -14.13 -7.52
C TRP A 60 -30.81 -13.02 -7.22
N LEU A 61 -31.28 -11.85 -6.76
CA LEU A 61 -30.40 -10.74 -6.43
C LEU A 61 -29.35 -11.10 -5.37
N ALA A 62 -29.73 -11.93 -4.39
CA ALA A 62 -28.82 -12.37 -3.32
C ALA A 62 -27.71 -13.28 -3.89
N ASP A 63 -28.06 -14.19 -4.79
CA ASP A 63 -27.13 -15.16 -5.39
C ASP A 63 -26.16 -14.47 -6.34
N ILE A 64 -26.68 -13.63 -7.22
CA ILE A 64 -25.84 -12.85 -8.15
C ILE A 64 -24.89 -11.92 -7.39
N ARG A 65 -25.37 -11.27 -6.32
CA ARG A 65 -24.53 -10.39 -5.47
C ARG A 65 -23.41 -11.19 -4.81
N LYS A 66 -23.73 -12.37 -4.28
CA LYS A 66 -22.74 -13.24 -3.65
C LYS A 66 -21.67 -13.65 -4.65
N TYR A 67 -22.10 -14.21 -5.80
CA TYR A 67 -21.21 -14.65 -6.86
C TYR A 67 -20.27 -13.52 -7.34
N ALA A 68 -20.85 -12.36 -7.61
CA ALA A 68 -20.10 -11.22 -8.10
C ALA A 68 -19.10 -10.68 -7.08
N ILE A 69 -19.45 -10.64 -5.79
CA ILE A 69 -18.52 -10.23 -4.72
C ILE A 69 -17.36 -11.23 -4.62
N GLU A 70 -17.64 -12.54 -4.69
CA GLU A 70 -16.61 -13.58 -4.65
C GLU A 70 -15.66 -13.45 -5.85
N ALA A 71 -16.19 -13.31 -7.06
CA ALA A 71 -15.39 -13.12 -8.27
C ALA A 71 -14.53 -11.84 -8.24
N ILE A 72 -15.09 -10.71 -7.78
CA ILE A 72 -14.29 -9.48 -7.60
C ILE A 72 -13.22 -9.65 -6.55
N MET A 73 -13.51 -10.33 -5.45
CA MET A 73 -12.52 -10.58 -4.41
C MET A 73 -11.37 -11.44 -4.93
N GLU A 74 -11.62 -12.37 -5.87
CA GLU A 74 -10.56 -13.11 -6.57
C GLU A 74 -9.71 -12.17 -7.43
N LEU A 75 -10.33 -11.31 -8.24
CA LEU A 75 -9.60 -10.31 -9.03
C LEU A 75 -8.73 -9.40 -8.14
N ILE A 76 -9.24 -8.97 -6.99
CA ILE A 76 -8.50 -8.14 -6.03
C ILE A 76 -7.28 -8.92 -5.47
N ARG A 77 -7.47 -10.20 -5.11
CA ARG A 77 -6.37 -11.04 -4.62
C ARG A 77 -5.28 -11.23 -5.68
N ASP A 78 -5.69 -11.50 -6.92
CA ASP A 78 -4.79 -11.67 -8.05
C ASP A 78 -4.02 -10.39 -8.36
N ASP A 79 -4.68 -9.24 -8.34
CA ASP A 79 -4.04 -7.94 -8.57
C ASP A 79 -3.03 -7.62 -7.47
N LEU A 80 -3.36 -7.88 -6.21
CA LEU A 80 -2.44 -7.72 -5.09
C LEU A 80 -1.26 -8.70 -5.19
N ALA A 81 -1.51 -9.95 -5.58
CA ALA A 81 -0.48 -10.97 -5.77
C ALA A 81 0.53 -10.57 -6.87
N THR A 82 0.10 -9.89 -7.95
CA THR A 82 1.03 -9.38 -8.97
C THR A 82 2.02 -8.37 -8.43
N LEU A 83 1.65 -7.66 -7.36
CA LEU A 83 2.55 -6.77 -6.62
C LEU A 83 3.31 -7.47 -5.49
N GLY A 84 3.15 -8.78 -5.31
CA GLY A 84 3.72 -9.51 -4.19
C GLY A 84 3.11 -9.11 -2.84
N ILE A 85 1.84 -8.69 -2.83
CA ILE A 85 1.09 -8.35 -1.62
C ILE A 85 0.17 -9.52 -1.27
N SER A 86 0.37 -10.10 -0.09
CA SER A 86 -0.48 -11.14 0.48
C SER A 86 -1.12 -10.60 1.75
N MET A 87 -2.44 -10.70 1.84
CA MET A 87 -3.20 -10.33 3.03
C MET A 87 -3.51 -11.57 3.86
N ASP A 88 -3.24 -11.51 5.17
CA ASP A 88 -3.56 -12.60 6.11
C ASP A 88 -5.07 -12.76 6.28
N LEU A 89 -5.82 -11.65 6.19
CA LEU A 89 -7.26 -11.62 6.38
C LEU A 89 -7.93 -10.57 5.50
N PHE A 90 -8.92 -11.01 4.71
CA PHE A 90 -9.92 -10.15 4.10
C PHE A 90 -11.17 -10.14 4.98
N PHE A 91 -11.30 -9.11 5.82
CA PHE A 91 -12.41 -9.00 6.76
C PHE A 91 -13.65 -8.46 6.05
N SER A 92 -14.80 -9.11 6.25
CA SER A 92 -16.08 -8.67 5.70
C SER A 92 -16.84 -7.83 6.73
N GLU A 93 -17.08 -6.55 6.42
CA GLU A 93 -17.91 -5.68 7.25
C GLU A 93 -19.31 -6.27 7.48
N LYS A 94 -19.86 -6.98 6.48
CA LYS A 94 -21.17 -7.66 6.58
C LYS A 94 -21.23 -8.62 7.76
N SER A 95 -20.10 -9.24 8.17
CA SER A 95 -20.05 -10.16 9.29
C SER A 95 -20.29 -9.50 10.65
N LEU A 96 -20.25 -8.17 10.72
CA LEU A 96 -20.55 -7.41 11.93
C LEU A 96 -22.07 -7.25 12.16
N TYR A 97 -22.87 -7.31 11.09
CA TYR A 97 -24.31 -7.08 11.17
C TYR A 97 -25.06 -8.36 11.50
N GLY A 98 -26.05 -8.25 12.40
CA GLY A 98 -26.89 -9.37 12.81
C GLY A 98 -26.22 -10.40 13.73
N THR A 99 -24.96 -10.15 14.13
CA THR A 99 -24.20 -11.02 15.06
C THR A 99 -24.14 -10.45 16.47
N GLY A 100 -24.61 -9.23 16.68
CA GLY A 100 -24.48 -8.52 17.95
C GLY A 100 -23.12 -7.86 18.19
N ALA A 101 -22.21 -7.91 17.20
CA ALA A 101 -20.84 -7.38 17.35
C ALA A 101 -20.82 -5.84 17.48
N ILE A 102 -21.69 -5.15 16.71
CA ILE A 102 -21.80 -3.69 16.79
C ILE A 102 -22.41 -3.31 18.13
N GLU A 103 -23.51 -3.96 18.50
CA GLU A 103 -24.22 -3.76 19.76
C GLU A 103 -23.29 -3.95 20.96
N ALA A 104 -22.55 -5.06 20.99
CA ALA A 104 -21.61 -5.37 22.08
C ALA A 104 -20.49 -4.33 22.20
N SER A 105 -19.98 -3.83 21.06
CA SER A 105 -18.94 -2.80 21.05
C SER A 105 -19.44 -1.47 21.58
N ILE A 106 -20.65 -1.05 21.21
CA ILE A 106 -21.27 0.18 21.70
C ILE A 106 -21.65 0.04 23.19
N GLU A 107 -22.17 -1.13 23.61
CA GLU A 107 -22.49 -1.38 25.02
C GLU A 107 -21.23 -1.36 25.90
N SER A 108 -20.11 -1.92 25.44
CA SER A 108 -18.82 -1.80 26.13
C SER A 108 -18.39 -0.36 26.38
N LEU A 109 -18.66 0.57 25.43
CA LEU A 109 -18.44 1.98 25.62
C LEU A 109 -19.47 2.62 26.57
N ARG A 110 -20.73 2.15 26.54
CA ARG A 110 -21.81 2.59 27.44
C ARG A 110 -21.50 2.22 28.90
N ASP A 111 -21.03 1.01 29.15
CA ASP A 111 -20.60 0.56 30.47
C ASP A 111 -19.47 1.42 31.06
N LYS A 112 -18.66 2.01 30.21
CA LYS A 112 -17.63 2.99 30.59
C LYS A 112 -18.18 4.42 30.77
N GLY A 113 -19.48 4.64 30.59
CA GLY A 113 -20.11 5.98 30.67
C GLY A 113 -19.80 6.89 29.48
N LEU A 114 -19.35 6.31 28.37
CA LEU A 114 -18.90 7.05 27.18
C LEU A 114 -19.96 7.15 26.08
N VAL A 115 -21.16 6.60 26.31
CA VAL A 115 -22.28 6.68 25.35
C VAL A 115 -23.50 7.27 26.06
N TYR A 116 -24.15 8.24 25.41
CA TYR A 116 -25.30 8.96 25.94
C TYR A 116 -26.27 9.35 24.83
N GLU A 117 -27.51 9.72 25.22
CA GLU A 117 -28.50 10.31 24.31
C GLU A 117 -28.37 11.85 24.36
N GLY A 118 -28.30 12.47 23.19
CA GLY A 118 -28.13 13.92 23.11
C GLY A 118 -28.32 14.48 21.72
N VAL A 119 -28.28 15.82 21.64
CA VAL A 119 -28.38 16.58 20.41
C VAL A 119 -27.05 17.26 20.16
N LEU A 120 -26.49 17.06 18.97
CA LEU A 120 -25.26 17.76 18.57
C LEU A 120 -25.57 19.19 18.13
N ASP A 121 -24.63 20.09 18.41
CA ASP A 121 -24.65 21.44 17.82
C ASP A 121 -24.56 21.36 16.28
N PRO A 122 -25.09 22.35 15.58
CA PRO A 122 -24.98 22.40 14.12
C PRO A 122 -23.52 22.39 13.69
N PRO A 123 -23.19 21.66 12.59
CA PRO A 123 -21.83 21.58 12.10
C PRO A 123 -21.26 22.96 11.78
N LYS A 124 -20.02 23.22 12.18
CA LYS A 124 -19.32 24.47 11.86
C LYS A 124 -19.16 24.58 10.33
N GLY A 125 -19.71 25.63 9.73
CA GLY A 125 -19.67 25.90 8.30
C GLY A 125 -21.06 26.01 7.67
N LYS A 126 -21.18 25.68 6.36
CA LYS A 126 -22.47 25.71 5.66
C LYS A 126 -23.36 24.59 6.21
N GLN A 127 -24.42 24.96 6.91
CA GLN A 127 -25.39 24.03 7.45
C GLN A 127 -26.14 23.35 6.29
N PRO A 128 -26.30 22.01 6.29
CA PRO A 128 -27.22 21.37 5.35
C PRO A 128 -28.63 21.94 5.49
N GLU A 129 -29.31 22.14 4.38
CA GLU A 129 -30.69 22.74 4.37
C GLU A 129 -31.71 21.88 5.14
N ASP A 130 -31.44 20.61 5.29
CA ASP A 130 -32.23 19.59 5.98
C ASP A 130 -31.73 19.25 7.39
N TRP A 131 -30.77 20.04 7.95
CA TRP A 131 -30.30 19.82 9.30
C TRP A 131 -31.37 20.20 10.34
N GLU A 132 -31.71 19.24 11.17
CA GLU A 132 -32.61 19.45 12.31
C GLU A 132 -31.96 18.95 13.60
N PRO A 133 -32.17 19.64 14.74
CA PRO A 133 -31.73 19.15 16.04
C PRO A 133 -32.54 17.88 16.41
N ARG A 134 -31.91 16.72 16.35
CA ARG A 134 -32.53 15.44 16.70
C ARG A 134 -31.72 14.73 17.76
N GLU A 135 -32.40 14.12 18.71
CA GLU A 135 -31.76 13.25 19.68
C GLU A 135 -31.19 12.02 18.99
N GLN A 136 -29.96 11.70 19.33
CA GLN A 136 -29.17 10.60 18.76
C GLN A 136 -28.34 9.95 19.87
N THR A 137 -27.96 8.68 19.66
CA THR A 137 -26.97 8.03 20.54
C THR A 137 -25.58 8.51 20.17
N LEU A 138 -24.90 9.14 21.11
CA LEU A 138 -23.61 9.80 20.92
C LEU A 138 -22.50 9.09 21.71
N PHE A 139 -21.34 9.01 21.11
CA PHE A 139 -20.09 8.60 21.78
C PHE A 139 -19.30 9.85 22.18
N LYS A 140 -18.88 9.93 23.46
CA LYS A 140 -18.04 11.00 24.03
C LYS A 140 -16.61 10.93 23.51
N SER A 141 -16.44 11.13 22.22
CA SER A 141 -15.11 11.07 21.60
C SER A 141 -14.21 12.21 22.04
N THR A 142 -14.79 13.32 22.51
CA THR A 142 -14.05 14.48 23.05
C THR A 142 -13.22 14.11 24.29
N ASP A 143 -13.68 13.19 25.14
CA ASP A 143 -12.95 12.68 26.31
C ASP A 143 -11.66 11.92 25.91
N HIS A 144 -11.55 11.54 24.64
CA HIS A 144 -10.44 10.80 24.06
C HIS A 144 -9.72 11.55 22.93
N GLY A 145 -9.87 12.88 22.85
CA GLY A 145 -9.08 13.75 21.98
C GLY A 145 -9.67 14.04 20.59
N ASP A 146 -10.97 13.76 20.38
CA ASP A 146 -11.69 14.27 19.20
C ASP A 146 -12.16 15.71 19.45
N ASP A 147 -12.58 16.41 18.40
CA ASP A 147 -13.02 17.81 18.46
C ASP A 147 -14.51 17.94 18.84
N VAL A 148 -15.30 16.90 18.63
CA VAL A 148 -16.76 16.86 18.88
C VAL A 148 -17.22 15.44 19.08
N ASP A 149 -18.23 15.24 19.94
CA ASP A 149 -18.83 13.92 20.14
C ASP A 149 -19.49 13.41 18.86
N ARG A 150 -19.52 12.08 18.69
CA ARG A 150 -19.90 11.46 17.42
C ARG A 150 -21.15 10.61 17.53
N PRO A 151 -22.11 10.75 16.59
CA PRO A 151 -23.27 9.90 16.56
C PRO A 151 -22.88 8.48 16.14
N VAL A 152 -23.28 7.50 16.94
CA VAL A 152 -23.14 6.06 16.64
C VAL A 152 -24.45 5.47 16.15
N MET A 153 -25.60 6.01 16.60
CA MET A 153 -26.93 5.61 16.12
C MET A 153 -27.74 6.87 15.77
N LYS A 154 -28.49 6.79 14.67
CA LYS A 154 -29.39 7.83 14.21
C LYS A 154 -30.69 7.81 15.01
N SER A 155 -31.45 8.91 14.98
CA SER A 155 -32.78 9.02 15.60
C SER A 155 -33.79 7.96 15.16
N ASN A 156 -33.61 7.34 14.00
CA ASN A 156 -34.46 6.25 13.51
C ASN A 156 -34.00 4.85 13.96
N GLY A 157 -33.05 4.75 14.87
CA GLY A 157 -32.50 3.48 15.39
C GLY A 157 -31.52 2.77 14.47
N SER A 158 -31.13 3.35 13.32
CA SER A 158 -30.13 2.76 12.44
C SER A 158 -28.72 3.20 12.84
N TRP A 159 -27.76 2.29 12.73
CA TRP A 159 -26.34 2.61 12.95
C TRP A 159 -25.84 3.68 11.96
N THR A 160 -24.96 4.56 12.44
CA THR A 160 -24.15 5.38 11.56
C THR A 160 -23.01 4.54 11.00
N TYR A 161 -22.28 5.03 9.98
CA TYR A 161 -21.09 4.36 9.47
C TYR A 161 -19.98 4.20 10.52
N PHE A 162 -20.01 5.01 11.56
CA PHE A 162 -18.99 4.98 12.61
C PHE A 162 -19.14 3.79 13.56
N ALA A 163 -20.35 3.31 13.80
CA ALA A 163 -20.59 2.17 14.71
C ALA A 163 -19.97 0.85 14.22
N PRO A 164 -20.14 0.41 12.94
CA PRO A 164 -19.43 -0.75 12.44
C PRO A 164 -17.90 -0.56 12.40
N ASP A 165 -17.40 0.65 12.17
CA ASP A 165 -15.96 0.92 12.26
C ASP A 165 -15.41 0.74 13.69
N ILE A 166 -16.17 1.17 14.72
CA ILE A 166 -15.86 0.92 16.12
C ILE A 166 -15.80 -0.59 16.38
N ALA A 167 -16.81 -1.35 15.93
CA ALA A 167 -16.87 -2.80 16.10
C ALA A 167 -15.73 -3.53 15.39
N TYR A 168 -15.34 -3.08 14.20
CA TYR A 168 -14.19 -3.62 13.48
C TYR A 168 -12.86 -3.38 14.23
N HIS A 169 -12.71 -2.22 14.87
CA HIS A 169 -11.51 -1.95 15.68
C HIS A 169 -11.54 -2.74 17.00
N ALA A 170 -12.72 -2.97 17.59
CA ALA A 170 -12.87 -3.88 18.71
C ALA A 170 -12.43 -5.31 18.34
N ASP A 171 -12.80 -5.80 17.15
CA ASP A 171 -12.31 -7.08 16.61
C ASP A 171 -10.79 -7.13 16.50
N LYS A 172 -10.16 -6.07 15.96
CA LYS A 172 -8.69 -5.97 15.86
C LYS A 172 -8.01 -6.00 17.23
N ILE A 173 -8.57 -5.30 18.23
CA ILE A 173 -8.08 -5.32 19.62
C ILE A 173 -8.20 -6.72 20.20
N ASN A 174 -9.33 -7.39 19.99
CA ASN A 174 -9.59 -8.74 20.49
C ASN A 174 -8.68 -9.81 19.85
N ARG A 175 -8.12 -9.53 18.66
CA ARG A 175 -7.08 -10.37 18.04
C ARG A 175 -5.71 -10.24 18.72
N GLY A 176 -5.55 -9.36 19.73
CA GLY A 176 -4.36 -9.25 20.56
C GLY A 176 -3.25 -8.39 20.00
N TYR A 177 -3.55 -7.42 19.12
CA TYR A 177 -2.56 -6.47 18.64
C TYR A 177 -2.39 -5.30 19.62
N ASP A 178 -1.16 -5.00 19.98
CA ASP A 178 -0.79 -3.83 20.81
C ASP A 178 -0.76 -2.52 20.02
N ARG A 179 -0.61 -2.61 18.72
CA ARG A 179 -0.54 -1.47 17.81
C ARG A 179 -1.32 -1.74 16.54
N LEU A 180 -2.20 -0.83 16.19
CA LEU A 180 -2.98 -0.84 14.96
C LEU A 180 -2.45 0.24 14.00
N ILE A 181 -2.35 -0.10 12.72
CA ILE A 181 -1.95 0.85 11.68
C ILE A 181 -3.04 0.83 10.61
N ASN A 182 -3.73 1.96 10.45
CA ASN A 182 -4.68 2.13 9.35
C ASN A 182 -4.07 2.97 8.23
N VAL A 183 -4.32 2.58 6.99
CA VAL A 183 -3.92 3.35 5.80
C VAL A 183 -5.19 3.87 5.14
N PHE A 184 -5.37 5.19 5.12
CA PHE A 184 -6.53 5.88 4.56
C PHE A 184 -6.14 6.81 3.42
N GLY A 185 -7.05 7.07 2.49
CA GLY A 185 -6.92 8.18 1.54
C GLY A 185 -6.96 9.53 2.27
N ALA A 186 -6.33 10.55 1.68
CA ALA A 186 -6.25 11.89 2.27
C ALA A 186 -7.62 12.56 2.49
N ASP A 187 -8.64 12.16 1.72
CA ASP A 187 -10.04 12.55 1.87
C ASP A 187 -10.66 12.12 3.21
N HIS A 188 -10.08 11.11 3.87
CA HIS A 188 -10.48 10.66 5.21
C HIS A 188 -9.76 11.37 6.36
N GLY A 189 -9.06 12.50 6.11
CA GLY A 189 -8.34 13.24 7.16
C GLY A 189 -9.20 13.63 8.36
N GLY A 190 -10.47 14.01 8.15
CA GLY A 190 -11.44 14.29 9.21
C GLY A 190 -11.86 13.06 10.03
N TYR A 191 -11.51 11.85 9.60
CA TYR A 191 -11.85 10.61 10.29
C TYR A 191 -10.81 10.19 11.34
N VAL A 192 -9.60 10.75 11.26
CA VAL A 192 -8.44 10.35 12.06
C VAL A 192 -8.69 10.48 13.56
N LYS A 193 -9.15 11.65 14.01
CA LYS A 193 -9.33 11.91 15.45
C LYS A 193 -10.40 11.02 16.07
N ARG A 194 -11.55 10.86 15.39
CA ARG A 194 -12.65 10.03 15.88
C ARG A 194 -12.27 8.56 16.00
N MET A 195 -11.48 8.02 15.05
CA MET A 195 -11.04 6.64 15.13
C MET A 195 -9.99 6.42 16.22
N LYS A 196 -9.06 7.36 16.41
CA LYS A 196 -8.11 7.31 17.53
C LYS A 196 -8.83 7.37 18.87
N ALA A 197 -9.83 8.24 19.00
CA ALA A 197 -10.67 8.33 20.18
C ALA A 197 -11.40 7.01 20.46
N ALA A 198 -11.99 6.37 19.44
CA ALA A 198 -12.69 5.11 19.59
C ALA A 198 -11.76 3.98 20.06
N VAL A 199 -10.58 3.82 19.44
CA VAL A 199 -9.61 2.79 19.83
C VAL A 199 -9.07 3.04 21.23
N SER A 200 -8.78 4.28 21.60
CA SER A 200 -8.37 4.67 22.95
C SER A 200 -9.44 4.29 23.98
N ALA A 201 -10.71 4.62 23.71
CA ALA A 201 -11.84 4.31 24.58
C ALA A 201 -12.07 2.80 24.72
N LEU A 202 -12.08 2.05 23.62
CA LEU A 202 -12.26 0.60 23.61
C LEU A 202 -11.17 -0.12 24.42
N SER A 203 -9.92 0.23 24.18
CA SER A 203 -8.76 -0.40 24.80
C SER A 203 -8.38 0.18 26.17
N SER A 204 -9.09 1.22 26.66
CA SER A 204 -8.70 1.99 27.86
C SER A 204 -7.26 2.53 27.76
N GLY A 205 -6.87 2.94 26.54
CA GLY A 205 -5.55 3.51 26.23
C GLY A 205 -4.40 2.50 26.05
N ASN A 206 -4.71 1.19 26.10
CA ASN A 206 -3.67 0.15 26.01
C ASN A 206 -3.24 -0.18 24.58
N VAL A 207 -4.00 0.20 23.56
CA VAL A 207 -3.68 -0.05 22.13
C VAL A 207 -3.48 1.26 21.41
N GLU A 208 -2.33 1.39 20.73
CA GLU A 208 -2.03 2.55 19.90
C GLU A 208 -2.67 2.39 18.51
N LEU A 209 -3.35 3.43 18.02
CA LEU A 209 -3.78 3.52 16.64
C LEU A 209 -2.97 4.58 15.87
N ASP A 210 -2.14 4.15 14.93
CA ASP A 210 -1.48 5.01 13.95
C ASP A 210 -2.30 5.05 12.65
N ILE A 211 -2.55 6.25 12.11
CA ILE A 211 -3.30 6.40 10.85
C ILE A 211 -2.40 7.11 9.84
N LYS A 212 -2.07 6.41 8.75
CA LYS A 212 -1.32 6.94 7.64
C LYS A 212 -2.28 7.43 6.55
N LEU A 213 -2.21 8.72 6.25
CA LEU A 213 -2.97 9.30 5.13
C LEU A 213 -2.13 9.22 3.86
N THR A 214 -2.72 8.68 2.79
CA THR A 214 -2.05 8.58 1.48
C THR A 214 -2.64 9.60 0.51
N GLN A 215 -1.76 10.33 -0.16
CA GLN A 215 -2.14 11.32 -1.17
C GLN A 215 -2.43 10.67 -2.53
N LEU A 216 -3.09 11.43 -3.39
CA LEU A 216 -3.39 11.00 -4.75
C LEU A 216 -2.12 10.85 -5.59
N VAL A 217 -2.10 9.80 -6.39
CA VAL A 217 -1.12 9.59 -7.46
C VAL A 217 -1.69 10.17 -8.75
N LYS A 218 -0.92 11.03 -9.41
CA LYS A 218 -1.23 11.56 -10.75
C LYS A 218 -0.42 10.78 -11.77
N LEU A 219 -1.09 10.27 -12.79
CA LEU A 219 -0.44 9.54 -13.87
C LEU A 219 -0.10 10.49 -15.02
N PHE A 220 1.10 10.33 -15.57
CA PHE A 220 1.59 11.07 -16.75
C PHE A 220 2.05 10.10 -17.82
N LYS A 221 1.78 10.45 -19.08
CA LYS A 221 2.25 9.74 -20.27
C LYS A 221 2.50 10.74 -21.40
N ASP A 222 3.58 10.59 -22.14
CA ASP A 222 4.00 11.53 -23.21
C ASP A 222 4.07 12.99 -22.69
N GLY A 223 4.55 13.17 -21.44
CA GLY A 223 4.67 14.47 -20.77
C GLY A 223 3.33 15.15 -20.43
N LYS A 224 2.21 14.45 -20.54
CA LYS A 224 0.86 14.99 -20.28
C LYS A 224 0.16 14.23 -19.16
N PRO A 225 -0.67 14.92 -18.34
CA PRO A 225 -1.49 14.24 -17.36
C PRO A 225 -2.44 13.24 -18.03
N PHE A 226 -2.40 11.99 -17.60
CA PHE A 226 -3.36 10.97 -18.02
C PHE A 226 -4.68 11.18 -17.26
N LYS A 227 -5.69 11.70 -17.98
CA LYS A 227 -7.00 11.98 -17.38
C LYS A 227 -7.77 10.68 -17.19
N MET A 228 -7.93 10.28 -15.94
CA MET A 228 -8.82 9.19 -15.57
C MET A 228 -10.23 9.72 -15.32
N SER A 229 -11.22 9.09 -15.92
CA SER A 229 -12.62 9.37 -15.66
C SER A 229 -13.40 8.07 -15.51
N LYS A 230 -13.91 7.86 -14.33
CA LYS A 230 -14.77 6.71 -14.04
C LYS A 230 -16.07 6.75 -14.86
N ARG A 231 -16.60 7.94 -15.16
CA ARG A 231 -17.84 8.12 -15.93
C ARG A 231 -17.67 7.81 -17.42
N THR A 232 -16.49 8.00 -17.97
CA THR A 232 -16.17 7.72 -19.38
C THR A 232 -15.52 6.34 -19.58
N GLY A 233 -15.34 5.55 -18.53
CA GLY A 233 -14.67 4.25 -18.60
C GLY A 233 -13.15 4.32 -18.81
N THR A 234 -12.56 5.53 -18.83
CA THR A 234 -11.11 5.72 -18.97
C THR A 234 -10.45 5.73 -17.60
N PHE A 235 -10.01 4.59 -17.13
CA PHE A 235 -9.19 4.46 -15.92
C PHE A 235 -8.10 3.42 -16.16
N VAL A 236 -6.98 3.60 -15.49
CA VAL A 236 -5.88 2.63 -15.46
C VAL A 236 -6.07 1.76 -14.22
N THR A 237 -6.20 0.47 -14.41
CA THR A 237 -6.25 -0.49 -13.31
C THR A 237 -4.85 -0.72 -12.75
N LEU A 238 -4.76 -1.28 -11.54
CA LEU A 238 -3.50 -1.73 -10.98
C LEU A 238 -2.82 -2.77 -11.88
N ARG A 239 -3.63 -3.66 -12.47
CA ARG A 239 -3.18 -4.67 -13.44
C ARG A 239 -2.54 -4.03 -14.66
N ASP A 240 -3.18 -3.00 -15.24
CA ASP A 240 -2.65 -2.30 -16.42
C ASP A 240 -1.31 -1.62 -16.10
N LEU A 241 -1.21 -0.99 -14.92
CA LEU A 241 0.03 -0.36 -14.46
C LEU A 241 1.16 -1.40 -14.35
N VAL A 242 0.90 -2.53 -13.66
CA VAL A 242 1.91 -3.59 -13.49
C VAL A 242 2.28 -4.23 -14.83
N ASN A 243 1.33 -4.43 -15.73
CA ASN A 243 1.61 -4.96 -17.06
C ASN A 243 2.49 -4.03 -17.92
N GLN A 244 2.36 -2.71 -17.73
CA GLN A 244 3.16 -1.73 -18.48
C GLN A 244 4.56 -1.54 -17.93
N VAL A 245 4.72 -1.43 -16.61
CA VAL A 245 6.01 -1.04 -16.00
C VAL A 245 6.63 -2.12 -15.12
N GLY A 246 5.91 -3.18 -14.82
CA GLY A 246 6.35 -4.25 -13.93
C GLY A 246 6.09 -3.96 -12.44
N ALA A 247 6.08 -5.03 -11.64
CA ALA A 247 5.80 -4.96 -10.20
C ALA A 247 6.91 -4.22 -9.44
N ASP A 248 8.18 -4.51 -9.74
CA ASP A 248 9.32 -3.91 -9.04
C ASP A 248 9.36 -2.39 -9.21
N VAL A 249 9.15 -1.90 -10.45
CA VAL A 249 9.09 -0.46 -10.74
C VAL A 249 7.93 0.18 -10.00
N THR A 250 6.73 -0.44 -10.09
CA THR A 250 5.53 0.07 -9.42
C THR A 250 5.76 0.20 -7.92
N ARG A 251 6.24 -0.85 -7.26
CA ARG A 251 6.49 -0.85 -5.81
C ARG A 251 7.52 0.21 -5.41
N PHE A 252 8.67 0.21 -6.08
CA PHE A 252 9.77 1.09 -5.71
C PHE A 252 9.39 2.57 -5.85
N VAL A 253 8.80 2.95 -6.98
CA VAL A 253 8.41 4.34 -7.26
C VAL A 253 7.32 4.80 -6.29
N MET A 254 6.30 3.96 -6.03
CA MET A 254 5.25 4.27 -5.06
C MET A 254 5.81 4.44 -3.64
N LEU A 255 6.77 3.58 -3.24
CA LEU A 255 7.39 3.62 -1.92
C LEU A 255 8.48 4.69 -1.76
N MET A 256 8.99 5.28 -2.83
CA MET A 256 9.92 6.41 -2.73
C MET A 256 9.26 7.70 -2.23
N ARG A 257 7.94 7.80 -2.28
CA ARG A 257 7.24 8.98 -1.78
C ARG A 257 6.76 8.77 -0.35
N LYS A 258 6.88 9.82 0.46
CA LYS A 258 6.20 9.86 1.76
C LYS A 258 4.70 9.76 1.51
N ASN A 259 3.99 9.01 2.33
CA ASN A 259 2.56 8.73 2.15
C ASN A 259 1.68 9.99 2.04
N ASP A 260 2.03 11.07 2.75
CA ASP A 260 1.30 12.35 2.75
C ASP A 260 1.73 13.33 1.64
N ALA A 261 2.68 12.95 0.79
CA ALA A 261 3.12 13.72 -0.36
C ALA A 261 2.52 13.19 -1.67
N SER A 262 2.04 14.08 -2.54
CA SER A 262 1.55 13.69 -3.87
C SER A 262 2.67 13.08 -4.71
N LEU A 263 2.32 12.10 -5.54
CA LEU A 263 3.21 11.46 -6.50
C LEU A 263 2.74 11.73 -7.92
N ASP A 264 3.62 12.25 -8.75
CA ASP A 264 3.46 12.28 -10.19
C ASP A 264 4.18 11.05 -10.77
N PHE A 265 3.39 10.06 -11.22
CA PHE A 265 3.90 8.82 -11.80
C PHE A 265 3.96 8.97 -13.31
N ASP A 266 5.17 9.08 -13.86
CA ASP A 266 5.43 9.27 -15.28
C ASP A 266 5.86 7.96 -15.91
N PHE A 267 5.01 7.38 -16.77
CA PHE A 267 5.25 6.09 -17.42
C PHE A 267 6.54 6.08 -18.24
N ASP A 268 6.86 7.19 -18.89
CA ASP A 268 8.03 7.25 -19.78
C ASP A 268 9.31 7.22 -18.96
N LYS A 269 9.38 8.02 -17.88
CA LYS A 269 10.56 8.09 -17.01
C LYS A 269 10.84 6.80 -16.27
N VAL A 270 9.81 6.11 -15.78
CA VAL A 270 9.99 4.87 -15.01
C VAL A 270 10.38 3.67 -15.88
N LEU A 271 10.29 3.79 -17.21
CA LEU A 271 10.74 2.77 -18.16
C LEU A 271 12.15 3.04 -18.70
N GLU A 272 12.74 4.20 -18.43
CA GLU A 272 14.09 4.53 -18.89
C GLU A 272 15.15 3.64 -18.23
N GLN A 273 16.15 3.26 -18.98
CA GLN A 273 17.36 2.60 -18.46
C GLN A 273 18.41 3.64 -18.05
N SER A 274 18.00 4.55 -17.19
CA SER A 274 18.81 5.71 -16.78
C SER A 274 18.65 5.99 -15.28
N ARG A 275 19.35 7.01 -14.79
CA ARG A 275 19.21 7.51 -13.42
C ARG A 275 17.79 8.04 -13.12
N GLU A 276 17.03 8.41 -14.14
CA GLU A 276 15.66 8.89 -14.02
C GLU A 276 14.69 7.75 -13.58
N ASN A 277 15.10 6.50 -13.82
CA ASN A 277 14.42 5.32 -13.26
C ASN A 277 15.15 4.87 -11.98
N PRO A 278 14.63 5.19 -10.78
CA PRO A 278 15.36 4.96 -9.54
C PRO A 278 15.53 3.47 -9.22
N VAL A 279 14.58 2.61 -9.60
CA VAL A 279 14.72 1.17 -9.35
C VAL A 279 15.79 0.56 -10.26
N TYR A 280 15.81 0.96 -11.54
CA TYR A 280 16.87 0.55 -12.47
C TYR A 280 18.24 0.93 -11.93
N TYR A 281 18.39 2.16 -11.45
CA TYR A 281 19.64 2.68 -10.91
C TYR A 281 20.17 1.87 -9.71
N VAL A 282 19.27 1.50 -8.79
CA VAL A 282 19.63 0.66 -7.62
C VAL A 282 19.93 -0.78 -8.04
N GLN A 283 19.12 -1.38 -8.90
CA GLN A 283 19.35 -2.74 -9.40
C GLN A 283 20.65 -2.81 -10.20
N TYR A 284 20.98 -1.78 -10.97
CA TYR A 284 22.23 -1.72 -11.71
C TYR A 284 23.46 -1.63 -10.79
N ALA A 285 23.37 -0.89 -9.67
CA ALA A 285 24.43 -0.91 -8.65
C ALA A 285 24.65 -2.31 -8.08
N HIS A 286 23.58 -3.03 -7.75
CA HIS A 286 23.67 -4.42 -7.27
C HIS A 286 24.31 -5.33 -8.32
N ALA A 287 23.81 -5.32 -9.55
CA ALA A 287 24.32 -6.15 -10.64
C ALA A 287 25.82 -5.88 -10.93
N ARG A 288 26.24 -4.61 -10.90
CA ARG A 288 27.67 -4.24 -10.99
C ARG A 288 28.48 -4.83 -9.85
N GLY A 289 28.03 -4.69 -8.61
CA GLY A 289 28.72 -5.27 -7.45
C GLY A 289 28.84 -6.80 -7.55
N ARG A 290 27.77 -7.47 -8.04
CA ARG A 290 27.80 -8.92 -8.30
C ARG A 290 28.79 -9.29 -9.41
N SER A 291 28.86 -8.48 -10.48
CA SER A 291 29.85 -8.67 -11.56
C SER A 291 31.29 -8.54 -11.05
N VAL A 292 31.57 -7.57 -10.18
CA VAL A 292 32.90 -7.43 -9.55
C VAL A 292 33.26 -8.69 -8.74
N GLN A 293 32.32 -9.20 -7.93
CA GLN A 293 32.55 -10.42 -7.13
C GLN A 293 32.82 -11.65 -8.01
N ARG A 294 32.06 -11.80 -9.12
CA ARG A 294 32.35 -12.90 -10.09
C ARG A 294 33.74 -12.79 -10.67
N ARG A 295 34.15 -11.62 -11.16
CA ARG A 295 35.48 -11.38 -11.70
C ARG A 295 36.58 -11.59 -10.67
N ALA A 296 36.33 -11.25 -9.41
CA ALA A 296 37.28 -11.53 -8.31
C ALA A 296 37.47 -13.02 -8.12
N ALA A 297 36.40 -13.80 -8.11
CA ALA A 297 36.46 -15.26 -8.00
C ALA A 297 37.21 -15.89 -9.21
N GLU A 298 36.95 -15.42 -10.43
CA GLU A 298 37.65 -15.84 -11.64
C GLU A 298 39.17 -15.53 -11.56
N ALA A 299 39.52 -14.40 -10.90
CA ALA A 299 40.93 -14.04 -10.64
C ALA A 299 41.57 -14.79 -9.44
N GLY A 300 40.86 -15.76 -8.83
CA GLY A 300 41.34 -16.53 -7.70
C GLY A 300 41.26 -15.85 -6.33
N ILE A 301 40.58 -14.71 -6.23
CA ILE A 301 40.33 -14.02 -4.97
C ILE A 301 39.14 -14.69 -4.27
N ASN A 302 39.34 -15.12 -3.02
CA ASN A 302 38.25 -15.72 -2.26
C ASN A 302 37.20 -14.67 -1.87
N VAL A 303 35.94 -14.90 -2.28
CA VAL A 303 34.79 -14.04 -2.06
C VAL A 303 33.81 -14.58 -1.02
N ASP A 304 34.19 -15.65 -0.31
CA ASP A 304 33.38 -16.23 0.75
C ASP A 304 33.24 -15.26 1.91
N ILE A 305 32.03 -15.20 2.51
CA ILE A 305 31.74 -14.24 3.55
C ILE A 305 32.63 -14.39 4.78
N ALA A 306 32.96 -15.64 5.15
CA ALA A 306 33.86 -15.92 6.29
C ALA A 306 35.27 -15.35 6.06
N THR A 307 35.79 -15.48 4.84
CA THR A 307 37.08 -14.90 4.45
C THR A 307 37.02 -13.39 4.46
N LEU A 308 35.98 -12.80 3.86
CA LEU A 308 35.83 -11.33 3.74
C LEU A 308 35.62 -10.66 5.10
N LEU A 309 35.03 -11.32 6.08
CA LEU A 309 34.88 -10.82 7.45
C LEU A 309 36.21 -10.71 8.23
N ALA A 310 37.21 -11.49 7.83
CA ALA A 310 38.52 -11.51 8.47
C ALA A 310 39.56 -10.59 7.80
N VAL A 311 39.19 -9.89 6.73
CA VAL A 311 40.11 -9.05 5.94
C VAL A 311 40.41 -7.74 6.72
N ASP A 312 41.68 -7.33 6.69
CA ASP A 312 42.10 -6.02 7.16
C ASP A 312 41.55 -4.94 6.20
N LEU A 313 40.70 -4.08 6.71
CA LEU A 313 40.07 -2.97 5.98
C LEU A 313 40.83 -1.65 6.10
N SER A 314 41.96 -1.60 6.80
CA SER A 314 42.71 -0.36 7.07
C SER A 314 43.25 0.33 5.81
N CYS A 315 43.41 -0.42 4.71
CA CYS A 315 43.80 0.11 3.40
C CYS A 315 42.67 0.94 2.73
N LEU A 316 41.40 0.80 3.15
CA LEU A 316 40.27 1.58 2.63
C LEU A 316 40.27 2.99 3.27
N SER A 317 41.14 3.85 2.84
CA SER A 317 41.39 5.16 3.45
C SER A 317 40.97 6.35 2.55
N HIS A 318 40.69 6.10 1.28
CA HIS A 318 40.28 7.15 0.37
C HIS A 318 38.87 7.70 0.72
N THR A 319 38.68 9.01 0.55
CA THR A 319 37.43 9.70 0.93
C THR A 319 36.18 9.08 0.28
N ALA A 320 36.28 8.59 -0.94
CA ALA A 320 35.18 7.93 -1.65
C ALA A 320 34.84 6.56 -1.04
N GLU A 321 35.82 5.78 -0.60
CA GLU A 321 35.62 4.50 0.09
C GLU A 321 35.03 4.74 1.49
N LEU A 322 35.55 5.73 2.21
CA LEU A 322 35.04 6.12 3.52
C LEU A 322 33.60 6.65 3.46
N SER A 323 33.21 7.29 2.35
CA SER A 323 31.80 7.72 2.14
C SER A 323 30.87 6.51 2.09
N VAL A 324 31.21 5.49 1.32
CA VAL A 324 30.42 4.25 1.25
C VAL A 324 30.37 3.54 2.61
N ILE A 325 31.50 3.46 3.32
CA ILE A 325 31.57 2.86 4.66
C ILE A 325 30.65 3.59 5.66
N ARG A 326 30.69 4.93 5.67
CA ARG A 326 29.79 5.73 6.53
C ARG A 326 28.34 5.48 6.21
N ARG A 327 27.98 5.44 4.93
CA ARG A 327 26.63 5.13 4.50
C ARG A 327 26.19 3.74 4.99
N LEU A 328 27.04 2.73 4.85
CA LEU A 328 26.75 1.38 5.35
C LEU A 328 26.54 1.35 6.87
N ALA A 329 27.32 2.14 7.63
CA ALA A 329 27.19 2.22 9.08
C ALA A 329 25.85 2.83 9.55
N GLU A 330 25.18 3.63 8.72
CA GLU A 330 23.89 4.22 9.02
C GLU A 330 22.73 3.20 8.91
N TRP A 331 22.92 2.08 8.20
CA TRP A 331 21.85 1.13 7.88
C TRP A 331 21.05 0.62 9.07
N PRO A 332 21.65 0.12 10.18
CA PRO A 332 20.89 -0.41 11.30
C PRO A 332 19.95 0.65 11.92
N ARG A 333 20.47 1.87 12.11
CA ARG A 333 19.70 2.98 12.67
C ARG A 333 18.57 3.42 11.74
N LEU A 334 18.83 3.41 10.43
CA LEU A 334 17.82 3.76 9.44
C LEU A 334 16.62 2.81 9.51
N ILE A 335 16.88 1.51 9.57
CA ILE A 335 15.83 0.49 9.64
C ILE A 335 15.01 0.63 10.91
N GLU A 336 15.67 0.84 12.05
CA GLU A 336 14.98 1.07 13.33
C GLU A 336 14.03 2.29 13.23
N ILE A 337 14.51 3.39 12.68
CA ILE A 337 13.71 4.61 12.52
C ILE A 337 12.55 4.36 11.55
N ALA A 338 12.82 3.77 10.38
CA ALA A 338 11.79 3.50 9.37
C ALA A 338 10.68 2.60 9.92
N ALA A 339 11.03 1.57 10.69
CA ALA A 339 10.08 0.67 11.34
C ALA A 339 9.26 1.40 12.42
N ARG A 340 9.92 2.16 13.30
CA ARG A 340 9.25 2.88 14.39
C ARG A 340 8.27 3.95 13.87
N THR A 341 8.63 4.64 12.78
CA THR A 341 7.80 5.71 12.21
C THR A 341 6.83 5.22 11.13
N ASN A 342 6.90 3.92 10.73
CA ASN A 342 6.17 3.36 9.60
C ASN A 342 6.40 4.16 8.30
N GLU A 343 7.66 4.44 7.98
CA GLU A 343 8.07 5.28 6.85
C GLU A 343 8.98 4.51 5.88
N PRO A 344 8.43 3.61 5.05
CA PRO A 344 9.21 2.78 4.13
C PRO A 344 9.98 3.58 3.08
N HIS A 345 9.55 4.81 2.76
CA HIS A 345 10.26 5.69 1.84
C HIS A 345 11.71 5.97 2.27
N ARG A 346 12.01 5.94 3.57
CA ARG A 346 13.37 6.09 4.09
C ARG A 346 14.31 5.01 3.58
N VAL A 347 13.80 3.77 3.49
CA VAL A 347 14.57 2.63 2.96
C VAL A 347 14.81 2.82 1.46
N ALA A 348 13.79 3.23 0.71
CA ALA A 348 13.91 3.47 -0.73
C ALA A 348 14.94 4.57 -1.06
N PHE A 349 14.89 5.69 -0.36
CA PHE A 349 15.88 6.77 -0.50
C PHE A 349 17.28 6.30 -0.13
N TYR A 350 17.43 5.58 0.97
CA TYR A 350 18.73 5.13 1.42
C TYR A 350 19.39 4.18 0.42
N VAL A 351 18.69 3.18 -0.12
CA VAL A 351 19.28 2.27 -1.10
C VAL A 351 19.64 2.99 -2.41
N TYR A 352 18.87 4.01 -2.79
CA TYR A 352 19.18 4.86 -3.91
C TYR A 352 20.48 5.67 -3.69
N GLU A 353 20.63 6.27 -2.51
CA GLU A 353 21.84 7.02 -2.14
C GLU A 353 23.07 6.09 -2.02
N LEU A 354 22.91 4.91 -1.44
CA LEU A 354 23.99 3.90 -1.37
C LEU A 354 24.41 3.43 -2.78
N ALA A 355 23.45 3.24 -3.68
CA ALA A 355 23.74 2.95 -5.07
C ALA A 355 24.49 4.10 -5.74
N SER A 356 24.12 5.36 -5.46
CA SER A 356 24.82 6.54 -5.97
C SER A 356 26.25 6.61 -5.47
N ASP A 357 26.49 6.33 -4.19
CA ASP A 357 27.84 6.30 -3.60
C ASP A 357 28.71 5.22 -4.27
N LEU A 358 28.16 4.02 -4.51
CA LEU A 358 28.86 2.94 -5.20
C LEU A 358 29.20 3.31 -6.67
N HIS A 359 28.25 3.93 -7.38
CA HIS A 359 28.48 4.37 -8.76
C HIS A 359 29.53 5.48 -8.82
N ALA A 360 29.55 6.39 -7.84
CA ALA A 360 30.56 7.45 -7.75
C ALA A 360 31.96 6.85 -7.50
N LEU A 361 32.06 5.88 -6.58
CA LEU A 361 33.31 5.16 -6.30
C LEU A 361 33.79 4.39 -7.56
N TRP A 362 32.86 3.73 -8.27
CA TRP A 362 33.17 3.04 -9.53
C TRP A 362 33.76 3.98 -10.56
N ASN A 363 33.13 5.14 -10.78
CA ASN A 363 33.56 6.09 -11.78
C ASN A 363 34.96 6.66 -11.45
N LYS A 364 35.21 6.97 -10.16
CA LYS A 364 36.55 7.36 -9.71
C LYS A 364 37.62 6.29 -9.95
N GLY A 365 37.28 5.00 -9.80
CA GLY A 365 38.18 3.90 -10.13
C GLY A 365 38.57 3.80 -11.60
N ASN A 366 37.83 4.44 -12.52
CA ASN A 366 38.25 4.58 -13.93
C ASN A 366 39.34 5.64 -14.09
N GLU A 367 39.33 6.68 -13.27
CA GLU A 367 40.28 7.80 -13.30
C GLU A 367 41.51 7.49 -12.42
N GLU A 368 41.28 6.97 -11.24
CA GLU A 368 42.31 6.68 -10.23
C GLU A 368 42.49 5.16 -10.05
N HIS A 369 43.60 4.63 -10.55
CA HIS A 369 43.87 3.18 -10.50
C HIS A 369 43.83 2.58 -9.10
N ILE A 370 44.24 3.34 -8.09
CA ILE A 370 44.22 2.92 -6.69
C ILE A 370 42.79 2.61 -6.19
N LEU A 371 41.76 3.18 -6.83
CA LEU A 371 40.37 2.94 -6.46
C LEU A 371 39.69 1.80 -7.23
N ARG A 372 40.38 1.16 -8.16
CA ARG A 372 39.85 -0.04 -8.84
C ARG A 372 39.61 -1.15 -7.84
N PHE A 373 38.50 -1.85 -7.98
CA PHE A 373 38.11 -2.93 -7.06
C PHE A 373 39.04 -4.15 -7.17
N LEU A 374 39.59 -4.39 -8.36
CA LEU A 374 40.56 -5.47 -8.62
C LEU A 374 41.89 -4.84 -9.00
N GLN A 375 42.93 -5.15 -8.24
CA GLN A 375 44.33 -4.76 -8.44
C GLN A 375 45.18 -6.03 -8.62
N GLN A 376 45.79 -6.20 -9.78
CA GLN A 376 46.50 -7.42 -10.12
C GLN A 376 47.73 -7.67 -9.21
N ASP A 377 48.37 -6.57 -8.81
CA ASP A 377 49.63 -6.63 -8.04
C ASP A 377 49.41 -6.55 -6.52
N ASP A 378 48.13 -6.38 -6.06
CA ASP A 378 47.78 -6.27 -4.64
C ASP A 378 46.49 -7.04 -4.33
N PRO A 379 46.59 -8.36 -4.13
CA PRO A 379 45.43 -9.21 -3.77
C PRO A 379 44.78 -8.82 -2.43
N GLY A 380 45.57 -8.33 -1.47
CA GLY A 380 45.09 -7.93 -0.14
C GLY A 380 44.17 -6.72 -0.23
N THR A 381 44.60 -5.65 -0.92
CA THR A 381 43.77 -4.48 -1.18
C THR A 381 42.54 -4.82 -2.04
N SER A 382 42.69 -5.70 -3.05
CA SER A 382 41.55 -6.20 -3.82
C SER A 382 40.54 -6.90 -2.92
N GLN A 383 40.96 -7.74 -1.99
CA GLN A 383 40.07 -8.46 -1.08
C GLN A 383 39.32 -7.51 -0.13
N ALA A 384 40.00 -6.49 0.40
CA ALA A 384 39.34 -5.47 1.21
C ALA A 384 38.24 -4.68 0.42
N LYS A 385 38.54 -4.32 -0.83
CA LYS A 385 37.58 -3.66 -1.71
C LYS A 385 36.41 -4.55 -2.09
N ILE A 386 36.66 -5.86 -2.30
CA ILE A 386 35.61 -6.84 -2.53
C ILE A 386 34.72 -6.98 -1.29
N ALA A 387 35.30 -6.95 -0.08
CA ALA A 387 34.51 -6.93 1.15
C ALA A 387 33.55 -5.73 1.22
N LEU A 388 34.04 -4.53 0.85
CA LEU A 388 33.20 -3.33 0.78
C LEU A 388 32.07 -3.48 -0.25
N VAL A 389 32.38 -3.93 -1.48
CA VAL A 389 31.37 -4.16 -2.53
C VAL A 389 30.35 -5.22 -2.09
N LYS A 390 30.80 -6.28 -1.43
CA LYS A 390 29.90 -7.33 -0.90
C LYS A 390 28.94 -6.76 0.13
N ALA A 391 29.44 -5.93 1.06
CA ALA A 391 28.60 -5.27 2.06
C ALA A 391 27.54 -4.37 1.41
N VAL A 392 27.90 -3.61 0.38
CA VAL A 392 26.94 -2.80 -0.38
C VAL A 392 25.87 -3.68 -1.03
N CYS A 393 26.25 -4.78 -1.68
CA CYS A 393 25.28 -5.69 -2.31
C CYS A 393 24.33 -6.32 -1.27
N ILE A 394 24.82 -6.69 -0.09
CA ILE A 394 24.00 -7.24 1.00
C ILE A 394 22.97 -6.21 1.45
N VAL A 395 23.39 -4.97 1.68
CA VAL A 395 22.50 -3.90 2.17
C VAL A 395 21.47 -3.49 1.09
N ILE A 396 21.89 -3.34 -0.18
CA ILE A 396 20.95 -3.07 -1.28
C ILE A 396 19.94 -4.22 -1.41
N SER A 397 20.39 -5.46 -1.39
CA SER A 397 19.50 -6.63 -1.47
C SER A 397 18.51 -6.68 -0.30
N ALA A 398 18.97 -6.43 0.92
CA ALA A 398 18.12 -6.38 2.11
C ALA A 398 17.09 -5.23 2.01
N GLY A 399 17.51 -4.04 1.60
CA GLY A 399 16.63 -2.89 1.43
C GLY A 399 15.59 -3.10 0.33
N LEU A 400 15.98 -3.63 -0.83
CA LEU A 400 15.05 -4.01 -1.89
C LEU A 400 14.06 -5.08 -1.41
N GLY A 401 14.53 -6.09 -0.66
CA GLY A 401 13.68 -7.13 -0.07
C GLY A 401 12.61 -6.57 0.88
N ILE A 402 12.97 -5.60 1.75
CA ILE A 402 12.01 -4.89 2.61
C ILE A 402 10.94 -4.18 1.77
N LEU A 403 11.32 -3.62 0.62
CA LEU A 403 10.40 -2.94 -0.28
C LEU A 403 9.60 -3.93 -1.16
N GLY A 404 9.89 -5.24 -1.10
CA GLY A 404 9.29 -6.26 -1.95
C GLY A 404 9.73 -6.16 -3.41
N VAL A 405 10.96 -5.70 -3.64
CA VAL A 405 11.59 -5.54 -4.95
C VAL A 405 12.75 -6.54 -5.06
N LYS A 406 12.92 -7.16 -6.22
CA LYS A 406 13.98 -8.14 -6.43
C LYS A 406 15.30 -7.46 -6.80
N PRO A 407 16.44 -7.83 -6.16
CA PRO A 407 17.74 -7.38 -6.62
C PRO A 407 18.09 -8.05 -7.95
N ALA A 408 18.68 -7.30 -8.88
CA ALA A 408 19.16 -7.85 -10.13
C ALA A 408 20.57 -8.45 -9.95
N GLU A 409 20.75 -9.72 -10.31
CA GLU A 409 22.06 -10.38 -10.29
C GLU A 409 22.90 -10.00 -11.52
N GLU A 410 22.25 -9.77 -12.64
CA GLU A 410 22.83 -9.33 -13.91
C GLU A 410 21.86 -8.38 -14.62
N MET A 411 22.43 -7.40 -15.31
CA MET A 411 21.68 -6.52 -16.18
C MET A 411 22.47 -6.39 -17.50
N ARG A 412 21.78 -6.60 -18.61
CA ARG A 412 22.34 -6.54 -19.97
C ARG A 412 21.84 -5.30 -20.69
#